data_5334dddc0c1b6f5b2f61952578ad5c02
#
_entry.id   5334dddc0c1b6f5b2f61952578ad5c02
#
_cell.length_a   1.000
_cell.length_b   1.000
_cell.length_c   1.000
_cell.angle_alpha   90.00
_cell.angle_beta   90.00
_cell.angle_gamma   90.00
#
_symmetry.space_group_name_H-M   'P 1'
#
loop_
_entity.id
_entity.type
_entity.pdbx_description
1 polymer ?
#
loop_
_entity_poly.entity_id
_entity_poly.type
_entity_poly.pdbx_seq_one_letter_code
_entity_poly.pdbx_strand_id
1 'polypeptide(L)'
;MEELLQDCLCPVMLGSNTVCHAAVRHLQKRFGVDCTVLTGKRALTLRFMPGVRLINAPPTLSDDILLAILQDVEQECEYAIPLLVICDAAYDAFVARNLFWLESHFILRHAREITPREDGK
;
A
#
# COMPACT_ATOMS: atom_id res chain seq x y z
N MET A 1 -19.68 11.85 -4.16
CA MET A 1 -19.00 11.22 -3.04
C MET A 1 -17.71 10.52 -3.45
N GLU A 2 -17.79 9.61 -4.37
CA GLU A 2 -16.60 8.91 -4.82
C GLU A 2 -15.56 9.83 -5.44
N GLU A 3 -16.00 10.87 -6.13
CA GLU A 3 -15.06 11.82 -6.71
C GLU A 3 -14.22 12.51 -5.67
N LEU A 4 -14.80 12.84 -4.53
CA LEU A 4 -14.05 13.43 -3.43
C LEU A 4 -13.04 12.45 -2.85
N LEU A 5 -13.42 11.17 -2.77
CA LEU A 5 -12.52 10.14 -2.26
C LEU A 5 -11.36 9.89 -3.21
N GLN A 6 -11.60 10.01 -4.52
CA GLN A 6 -10.53 9.84 -5.51
C GLN A 6 -9.36 10.77 -5.24
N ASP A 7 -9.65 12.01 -4.88
CA ASP A 7 -8.62 13.01 -4.65
C ASP A 7 -8.05 12.95 -3.23
N CYS A 8 -8.68 12.15 -2.35
CA CYS A 8 -8.30 12.14 -0.94
C CYS A 8 -7.56 10.87 -0.51
N LEU A 9 -7.47 9.87 -1.37
CA LEU A 9 -6.86 8.60 -0.97
C LEU A 9 -5.45 8.46 -1.52
N CYS A 10 -4.53 8.05 -0.64
CA CYS A 10 -3.12 7.87 -1.00
C CYS A 10 -2.69 6.46 -0.58
N PRO A 11 -2.89 5.46 -1.46
CA PRO A 11 -2.58 4.07 -1.09
C PRO A 11 -1.10 3.76 -1.15
N VAL A 12 -0.61 3.06 -0.12
CA VAL A 12 0.75 2.56 -0.03
C VAL A 12 0.66 1.07 0.26
N MET A 13 1.27 0.25 -0.59
CA MET A 13 1.16 -1.20 -0.48
C MET A 13 2.46 -1.79 0.07
N LEU A 14 2.35 -2.75 0.98
CA LEU A 14 3.51 -3.51 1.47
C LEU A 14 3.51 -4.88 0.83
N GLY A 15 4.35 -5.06 -0.18
CA GLY A 15 4.46 -6.30 -0.92
C GLY A 15 4.04 -6.15 -2.37
N SER A 16 4.38 -7.14 -3.18
CA SER A 16 4.13 -7.09 -4.62
C SER A 16 3.61 -8.42 -5.18
N ASN A 17 2.97 -9.22 -4.33
CA ASN A 17 2.43 -10.51 -4.76
C ASN A 17 1.12 -10.31 -5.53
N THR A 18 0.47 -11.42 -5.90
CA THR A 18 -0.78 -11.36 -6.66
C THR A 18 -1.89 -10.64 -5.90
N VAL A 19 -1.88 -10.76 -4.58
CA VAL A 19 -2.87 -10.08 -3.73
C VAL A 19 -2.68 -8.57 -3.83
N CYS A 20 -1.43 -8.12 -3.83
CA CYS A 20 -1.12 -6.70 -4.01
C CYS A 20 -1.60 -6.21 -5.38
N HIS A 21 -1.31 -6.99 -6.41
CA HIS A 21 -1.71 -6.62 -7.77
C HIS A 21 -3.22 -6.43 -7.86
N ALA A 22 -3.98 -7.35 -7.26
CA ALA A 22 -5.44 -7.26 -7.26
C ALA A 22 -5.92 -6.03 -6.49
N ALA A 23 -5.29 -5.74 -5.37
CA ALA A 23 -5.66 -4.58 -4.55
C ALA A 23 -5.38 -3.28 -5.30
N VAL A 24 -4.23 -3.19 -5.96
CA VAL A 24 -3.88 -2.01 -6.75
C VAL A 24 -4.91 -1.77 -7.85
N ARG A 25 -5.23 -2.82 -8.61
CA ARG A 25 -6.21 -2.69 -9.68
C ARG A 25 -7.57 -2.26 -9.16
N HIS A 26 -7.98 -2.83 -8.05
CA HIS A 26 -9.27 -2.47 -7.44
C HIS A 26 -9.30 -0.99 -7.04
N LEU A 27 -8.24 -0.51 -6.38
CA LEU A 27 -8.18 0.87 -5.93
C LEU A 27 -8.13 1.84 -7.12
N GLN A 28 -7.36 1.50 -8.16
CA GLN A 28 -7.28 2.33 -9.34
C GLN A 28 -8.63 2.42 -10.06
N LYS A 29 -9.29 1.27 -10.19
CA LYS A 29 -10.57 1.21 -10.89
C LYS A 29 -11.67 1.92 -10.10
N ARG A 30 -11.67 1.75 -8.78
CA ARG A 30 -12.72 2.28 -7.93
C ARG A 30 -12.55 3.77 -7.66
N PHE A 31 -11.31 4.21 -7.42
CA PHE A 31 -11.05 5.57 -6.95
C PHE A 31 -10.19 6.40 -7.90
N GLY A 32 -9.64 5.80 -8.94
CA GLY A 32 -8.83 6.53 -9.90
C GLY A 32 -7.53 7.08 -9.32
N VAL A 33 -6.97 6.42 -8.30
CA VAL A 33 -5.79 6.93 -7.60
C VAL A 33 -4.53 6.18 -8.02
N ASP A 34 -3.39 6.86 -7.90
CA ASP A 34 -2.09 6.22 -8.07
C ASP A 34 -1.72 5.49 -6.78
N CYS A 35 -0.97 4.40 -6.92
CA CYS A 35 -0.56 3.59 -5.79
C CYS A 35 0.95 3.55 -5.70
N THR A 36 1.47 3.55 -4.46
CA THR A 36 2.90 3.35 -4.19
C THR A 36 3.06 1.95 -3.62
N VAL A 37 4.01 1.18 -4.15
CA VAL A 37 4.25 -0.20 -3.73
C VAL A 37 5.66 -0.34 -3.20
N LEU A 38 5.79 -0.78 -1.94
CA LEU A 38 7.07 -1.07 -1.32
C LEU A 38 7.33 -2.57 -1.42
N THR A 39 8.45 -2.94 -2.02
CA THR A 39 8.77 -4.35 -2.22
C THR A 39 10.28 -4.53 -2.40
N GLY A 40 10.77 -5.71 -2.05
CA GLY A 40 12.14 -6.08 -2.35
C GLY A 40 12.28 -6.91 -3.62
N LYS A 41 11.16 -7.15 -4.30
CA LYS A 41 11.15 -7.96 -5.52
C LYS A 41 11.08 -7.07 -6.75
N ARG A 42 11.41 -7.65 -7.92
CA ARG A 42 11.41 -6.90 -9.17
C ARG A 42 10.02 -6.46 -9.60
N ALA A 43 9.02 -7.27 -9.30
CA ALA A 43 7.60 -6.95 -9.53
C ALA A 43 7.34 -6.41 -10.93
N LEU A 44 7.77 -7.15 -11.95
CA LEU A 44 7.70 -6.67 -13.34
C LEU A 44 6.29 -6.27 -13.76
N THR A 45 5.29 -7.04 -13.34
CA THR A 45 3.91 -6.76 -13.69
C THR A 45 3.46 -5.40 -13.18
N LEU A 46 3.78 -5.11 -11.93
CA LEU A 46 3.42 -3.83 -11.31
C LEU A 46 4.26 -2.68 -11.87
N ARG A 47 5.51 -2.97 -12.20
CA ARG A 47 6.44 -1.93 -12.68
C ARG A 47 5.93 -1.24 -13.94
N PHE A 48 5.29 -1.99 -14.82
CA PHE A 48 4.80 -1.44 -16.08
C PHE A 48 3.34 -1.05 -16.03
N MET A 49 2.73 -1.10 -14.86
CA MET A 49 1.35 -0.73 -14.67
C MET A 49 1.24 0.80 -14.51
N PRO A 50 0.40 1.47 -15.32
CA PRO A 50 0.22 2.92 -15.15
C PRO A 50 -0.28 3.25 -13.76
N GLY A 51 0.20 4.36 -13.21
CA GLY A 51 -0.24 4.80 -11.90
C GLY A 51 0.33 4.02 -10.73
N VAL A 52 1.40 3.26 -10.96
CA VAL A 52 2.08 2.51 -9.90
C VAL A 52 3.52 2.99 -9.78
N ARG A 53 3.92 3.36 -8.57
CA ARG A 53 5.30 3.71 -8.25
C ARG A 53 5.87 2.60 -7.35
N LEU A 54 7.00 2.04 -7.76
CA LEU A 54 7.68 1.01 -6.97
C LEU A 54 8.82 1.62 -6.18
N ILE A 55 8.91 1.28 -4.91
CA ILE A 55 10.01 1.66 -4.04
C ILE A 55 10.68 0.40 -3.55
N ASN A 56 12.01 0.33 -3.69
CA ASN A 56 12.77 -0.82 -3.21
C ASN A 56 12.88 -0.76 -1.69
N ALA A 57 12.08 -1.58 -1.02
CA ALA A 57 12.00 -1.60 0.43
C ALA A 57 11.69 -3.02 0.90
N PRO A 58 12.68 -3.92 0.83
CA PRO A 58 12.45 -5.32 1.22
C PRO A 58 12.16 -5.44 2.72
N PRO A 59 11.43 -6.49 3.14
CA PRO A 59 11.08 -6.67 4.54
C PRO A 59 12.28 -6.97 5.43
N THR A 60 13.45 -7.18 4.85
CA THR A 60 14.69 -7.40 5.60
C THR A 60 15.35 -6.10 6.06
N LEU A 61 14.89 -4.96 5.59
CA LEU A 61 15.41 -3.67 6.06
C LEU A 61 15.07 -3.48 7.53
N SER A 62 15.89 -2.69 8.24
CA SER A 62 15.61 -2.38 9.62
C SER A 62 14.30 -1.58 9.73
N ASP A 63 13.67 -1.67 10.89
CA ASP A 63 12.43 -0.94 11.14
C ASP A 63 12.62 0.56 10.95
N ASP A 64 13.76 1.11 11.40
CA ASP A 64 14.04 2.54 11.27
C ASP A 64 14.04 2.98 9.81
N ILE A 65 14.62 2.18 8.93
CA ILE A 65 14.67 2.52 7.50
C ILE A 65 13.29 2.42 6.89
N LEU A 66 12.55 1.36 7.21
CA LEU A 66 11.19 1.20 6.67
C LEU A 66 10.27 2.32 7.14
N LEU A 67 10.36 2.70 8.41
CA LEU A 67 9.57 3.80 8.93
C LEU A 67 9.93 5.12 8.28
N ALA A 68 11.23 5.35 8.02
CA ALA A 68 11.65 6.57 7.33
C ALA A 68 11.09 6.65 5.92
N ILE A 69 11.10 5.52 5.20
CA ILE A 69 10.52 5.47 3.85
C ILE A 69 9.02 5.77 3.91
N LEU A 70 8.31 5.15 4.85
CA LEU A 70 6.89 5.37 5.00
C LEU A 70 6.57 6.82 5.39
N GLN A 71 7.39 7.42 6.22
CA GLN A 71 7.22 8.81 6.60
C GLN A 71 7.36 9.73 5.39
N ASP A 72 8.36 9.48 4.55
CA ASP A 72 8.55 10.27 3.34
C ASP A 72 7.34 10.13 2.41
N VAL A 73 6.83 8.92 2.25
CA VAL A 73 5.66 8.68 1.41
C VAL A 73 4.44 9.38 1.99
N GLU A 74 4.27 9.33 3.30
CA GLU A 74 3.15 10.01 3.96
C GLU A 74 3.18 11.51 3.69
N GLN A 75 4.36 12.11 3.76
CA GLN A 75 4.51 13.54 3.50
C GLN A 75 4.13 13.89 2.06
N GLU A 76 4.41 12.99 1.13
CA GLU A 76 4.04 13.18 -0.26
C GLU A 76 2.54 13.12 -0.49
N CYS A 77 1.79 12.53 0.43
CA CYS A 77 0.34 12.43 0.32
C CYS A 77 -0.35 13.78 0.52
N GLU A 78 0.33 14.73 1.14
CA GLU A 78 -0.18 16.08 1.42
C GLU A 78 -1.52 16.04 2.13
N TYR A 79 -2.60 16.39 1.44
CA TYR A 79 -3.94 16.41 2.04
C TYR A 79 -4.70 15.11 1.86
N ALA A 80 -4.11 14.14 1.17
CA ALA A 80 -4.77 12.86 0.96
C ALA A 80 -4.67 11.99 2.21
N ILE A 81 -5.59 11.04 2.31
CA ILE A 81 -5.64 10.10 3.43
C ILE A 81 -4.65 8.96 3.14
N PRO A 82 -3.59 8.82 3.92
CA PRO A 82 -2.63 7.74 3.69
C PRO A 82 -3.23 6.40 4.12
N LEU A 83 -3.32 5.48 3.18
CA LEU A 83 -3.85 4.13 3.40
C LEU A 83 -2.72 3.14 3.21
N LEU A 84 -2.38 2.40 4.26
CA LEU A 84 -1.33 1.37 4.19
C LEU A 84 -2.00 0.02 4.05
N VAL A 85 -1.73 -0.64 2.92
CA VAL A 85 -2.33 -1.94 2.59
C VAL A 85 -1.27 -3.02 2.73
N ILE A 86 -1.52 -3.97 3.63
CA ILE A 86 -0.60 -5.07 3.90
C ILE A 86 -0.96 -6.21 2.96
N CYS A 87 -0.06 -6.52 2.04
CA CYS A 87 -0.29 -7.54 1.01
C CYS A 87 0.50 -8.82 1.26
N ASP A 88 1.74 -8.68 1.74
CA ASP A 88 2.66 -9.78 1.89
C ASP A 88 2.94 -10.02 3.37
N ALA A 89 2.73 -11.26 3.82
CA ALA A 89 2.96 -11.64 5.21
C ALA A 89 4.40 -11.40 5.67
N ALA A 90 5.34 -11.25 4.74
CA ALA A 90 6.72 -10.95 5.08
C ALA A 90 6.86 -9.63 5.84
N TYR A 91 5.90 -8.74 5.73
CA TYR A 91 5.90 -7.46 6.46
C TYR A 91 5.13 -7.51 7.77
N ASP A 92 4.48 -8.63 8.09
CA ASP A 92 3.62 -8.72 9.27
C ASP A 92 4.36 -8.43 10.57
N ALA A 93 5.58 -8.95 10.71
CA ALA A 93 6.36 -8.73 11.92
C ALA A 93 6.72 -7.26 12.09
N PHE A 94 7.11 -6.61 11.00
CA PHE A 94 7.39 -5.18 11.02
C PHE A 94 6.15 -4.39 11.45
N VAL A 95 5.01 -4.71 10.87
CA VAL A 95 3.75 -4.04 11.19
C VAL A 95 3.41 -4.23 12.67
N ALA A 96 3.54 -5.45 13.18
CA ALA A 96 3.23 -5.74 14.57
C ALA A 96 4.13 -4.97 15.53
N ARG A 97 5.43 -4.88 15.22
CA ARG A 97 6.38 -4.17 16.09
C ARG A 97 6.15 -2.66 16.10
N ASN A 98 5.57 -2.12 15.05
CA ASN A 98 5.42 -0.67 14.88
C ASN A 98 3.96 -0.24 14.76
N LEU A 99 3.06 -1.05 15.26
CA LEU A 99 1.62 -0.87 15.05
C LEU A 99 1.14 0.49 15.53
N PHE A 100 1.57 0.92 16.70
CA PHE A 100 1.14 2.20 17.26
C PHE A 100 1.52 3.36 16.35
N TRP A 101 2.78 3.37 15.89
CA TRP A 101 3.25 4.42 14.99
C TRP A 101 2.48 4.40 13.67
N LEU A 102 2.30 3.18 13.13
CA LEU A 102 1.63 3.03 11.84
C LEU A 102 0.17 3.49 11.90
N GLU A 103 -0.53 3.12 12.96
CA GLU A 103 -1.93 3.53 13.13
C GLU A 103 -2.08 5.02 13.36
N SER A 104 -1.03 5.66 13.88
CA SER A 104 -1.03 7.11 14.09
C SER A 104 -0.84 7.88 12.78
N HIS A 105 -0.29 7.24 11.76
CA HIS A 105 0.06 7.91 10.50
C HIS A 105 -0.71 7.40 9.29
N PHE A 106 -1.25 6.20 9.36
CA PHE A 106 -1.93 5.55 8.24
C PHE A 106 -3.21 4.88 8.70
N ILE A 107 -4.14 4.74 7.77
CA ILE A 107 -5.23 3.79 7.95
C ILE A 107 -4.68 2.44 7.49
N LEU A 108 -4.71 1.43 8.37
CA LEU A 108 -4.16 0.11 8.05
C LEU A 108 -5.26 -0.83 7.57
N ARG A 109 -5.00 -1.54 6.49
CA ARG A 109 -5.90 -2.56 5.98
C ARG A 109 -5.10 -3.70 5.38
N HIS A 110 -5.61 -4.90 5.49
CA HIS A 110 -5.08 -6.02 4.73
C HIS A 110 -5.68 -5.99 3.33
N ALA A 111 -4.92 -6.47 2.35
CA ALA A 111 -5.39 -6.45 0.98
C ALA A 111 -6.71 -7.19 0.81
N ARG A 112 -6.92 -8.23 1.60
CA ARG A 112 -8.17 -9.01 1.55
C ARG A 112 -9.39 -8.20 1.95
N GLU A 113 -9.20 -7.17 2.75
CA GLU A 113 -10.31 -6.31 3.18
C GLU A 113 -10.73 -5.34 2.09
N ILE A 114 -9.85 -5.10 1.13
CA ILE A 114 -10.08 -4.13 0.08
C ILE A 114 -10.64 -4.78 -1.18
N THR A 115 -10.06 -5.91 -1.58
CA THR A 115 -10.46 -6.58 -2.81
C THR A 115 -11.77 -7.34 -2.61
N PRO A 116 -12.70 -7.25 -3.58
CA PRO A 116 -13.93 -8.02 -3.47
C PRO A 116 -13.65 -9.51 -3.48
N ARG A 117 -14.45 -10.26 -2.76
CA ARG A 117 -14.36 -11.70 -2.75
C ARG A 117 -15.04 -12.26 -3.97
N GLU A 118 -14.30 -13.03 -4.74
CA GLU A 118 -14.90 -13.68 -5.89
C GLU A 118 -15.68 -14.91 -5.50
N ASP A 119 -15.22 -15.60 -4.48
CA ASP A 119 -15.87 -16.81 -4.00
C ASP A 119 -17.16 -16.50 -3.26
N GLY A 120 -17.40 -15.27 -2.94
CA GLY A 120 -18.63 -14.85 -2.28
C GLY A 120 -19.84 -14.82 -3.19
N LYS A 121 -19.62 -15.14 -4.43
CA LYS A 121 -20.71 -15.16 -5.38
C LYS A 121 -21.70 -16.26 -5.08
#